data_85a5b923a9ca1c401240b8c6333c2788
#
_entry.id   85a5b923a9ca1c401240b8c6333c2788
#
_cell.length_a   1.000
_cell.length_b   1.000
_cell.length_c   1.000
_cell.angle_alpha   90.00
_cell.angle_beta   90.00
_cell.angle_gamma   90.00
#
_symmetry.space_group_name_H-M   'P 1'
#
loop_
_entity.id
_entity.type
_entity.pdbx_description
1 polymer ?
#
loop_
_entity_poly.entity_id
_entity_poly.type
_entity_poly.pdbx_seq_one_letter_code
_entity_poly.pdbx_strand_id
1 'polypeptide(L)'
;YIFLREDNKQEISTVISNHLYTEGKVNSLWLYPDGPVPLNSPLYIERSPIEELVCQQIQQPGCIIRIESFRKMGKTSLILRLLAFASNEGYHTINLSFTQIDDHYLTNLNQLLRCLCCQIAIKLGLEPNIDNYWYEEIGYKLTCSFYLEEYILKQINKPIVLVLSEVDAFFNYPHIAQEFFAVLYSWCEEARKNQYWQNLRLVVAYSTEQISTLDLNRSPFNIGLPIKLGEFTQEQVEELSRRYNLNWDFGKESALLMSLIGGHPAMIQLALYHLSLGNMTLQTLIEDAISNGGIYRHHLQKHWLNLQSDPDLIKTFSEVIATKDNEKSVVVNPIHAYKLENLGLITFQGDQVLPRCQLYRNYFYKQLHRVNC
;
A
#
# COMPACT_ATOMS: atom_id res chain seq x y z
N TYR A 1 32.51 -11.41 -6.10
CA TYR A 1 33.03 -10.91 -4.82
C TYR A 1 34.15 -9.94 -5.13
N ILE A 2 33.90 -8.64 -5.09
CA ILE A 2 34.93 -7.60 -5.15
C ILE A 2 34.94 -6.94 -3.76
N PHE A 3 35.96 -7.22 -2.96
CA PHE A 3 36.25 -6.52 -1.73
C PHE A 3 36.80 -5.11 -2.10
N LEU A 4 36.00 -4.08 -1.91
CA LEU A 4 36.51 -2.71 -1.87
C LEU A 4 37.12 -2.47 -0.49
N ARG A 5 38.40 -2.11 -0.45
CA ARG A 5 39.12 -1.74 0.78
C ARG A 5 38.50 -0.50 1.41
N GLU A 6 38.47 -0.44 2.73
CA GLU A 6 37.88 0.67 3.51
C GLU A 6 38.50 2.05 3.18
N ASP A 7 39.76 2.10 2.75
CA ASP A 7 40.45 3.30 2.37
C ASP A 7 39.83 4.08 1.17
N ASN A 8 39.15 3.36 0.28
CA ASN A 8 38.45 3.98 -0.88
C ASN A 8 37.07 4.59 -0.53
N LYS A 9 36.48 4.23 0.60
CA LYS A 9 35.20 4.82 1.01
C LYS A 9 35.32 6.26 1.50
N GLN A 10 36.44 6.60 2.17
CA GLN A 10 36.66 7.95 2.62
C GLN A 10 37.04 8.89 1.47
N GLU A 11 37.82 8.45 0.48
CA GLU A 11 38.17 9.27 -0.69
C GLU A 11 36.94 9.53 -1.59
N ILE A 12 36.09 8.51 -1.84
CA ILE A 12 34.86 8.68 -2.61
C ILE A 12 33.89 9.61 -1.89
N SER A 13 33.74 9.48 -0.57
CA SER A 13 32.91 10.38 0.25
C SER A 13 33.44 11.83 0.20
N THR A 14 34.75 12.03 0.23
CA THR A 14 35.38 13.35 0.19
C THR A 14 35.28 13.98 -1.20
N VAL A 15 35.46 13.21 -2.27
CA VAL A 15 35.30 13.67 -3.67
C VAL A 15 33.85 14.04 -3.97
N ILE A 16 32.87 13.24 -3.50
CA ILE A 16 31.45 13.57 -3.63
C ILE A 16 31.10 14.81 -2.81
N SER A 17 31.64 14.95 -1.59
CA SER A 17 31.42 16.13 -0.75
C SER A 17 32.02 17.41 -1.37
N ASN A 18 33.22 17.32 -1.92
CA ASN A 18 33.91 18.48 -2.50
C ASN A 18 33.35 18.95 -3.87
N HIS A 19 32.68 18.07 -4.62
CA HIS A 19 31.98 18.45 -5.85
C HIS A 19 30.61 19.09 -5.61
N LEU A 20 30.05 18.94 -4.39
CA LEU A 20 28.75 19.50 -4.01
C LEU A 20 28.85 20.90 -3.36
N TYR A 21 30.07 21.41 -3.09
CA TYR A 21 30.26 22.68 -2.37
C TYR A 21 30.71 23.86 -3.24
N THR A 22 30.68 23.76 -4.56
CA THR A 22 30.91 24.91 -5.44
C THR A 22 29.60 25.46 -5.97
N GLU A 23 29.26 26.66 -5.48
CA GLU A 23 28.21 27.59 -5.89
C GLU A 23 26.75 27.29 -5.44
N GLY A 24 26.42 27.80 -4.26
CA GLY A 24 25.18 28.58 -3.99
C GLY A 24 23.80 27.95 -4.17
N LYS A 25 23.68 26.63 -4.44
CA LYS A 25 22.38 25.90 -4.35
C LYS A 25 22.60 24.58 -3.63
N VAL A 26 22.27 24.53 -2.34
CA VAL A 26 22.09 23.29 -1.62
C VAL A 26 20.81 22.63 -2.21
N ASN A 27 20.97 21.97 -3.35
CA ASN A 27 19.99 20.99 -3.78
C ASN A 27 20.18 19.78 -2.87
N SER A 28 19.40 19.71 -1.78
CA SER A 28 19.23 18.46 -1.04
C SER A 28 18.81 17.41 -2.07
N LEU A 29 19.69 16.44 -2.37
CA LEU A 29 19.35 15.34 -3.27
C LEU A 29 18.22 14.54 -2.60
N TRP A 30 16.98 14.73 -3.08
CA TRP A 30 15.85 13.95 -2.64
C TRP A 30 16.06 12.49 -3.05
N LEU A 31 15.71 11.57 -2.17
CA LEU A 31 15.65 10.15 -2.54
C LEU A 31 14.60 9.95 -3.62
N TYR A 32 14.92 9.11 -4.61
CA TYR A 32 13.96 8.72 -5.63
C TYR A 32 12.72 8.06 -4.98
N PRO A 33 11.50 8.45 -5.34
CA PRO A 33 10.27 8.03 -4.63
C PRO A 33 9.77 6.65 -5.11
N ASP A 34 10.56 5.59 -4.96
CA ASP A 34 10.21 4.22 -5.35
C ASP A 34 9.66 3.37 -4.19
N GLY A 35 9.81 3.83 -2.95
CA GLY A 35 9.44 3.13 -1.73
C GLY A 35 8.56 3.93 -0.77
N PRO A 36 8.36 3.39 0.45
CA PRO A 36 7.66 4.11 1.50
C PRO A 36 8.45 5.34 1.96
N VAL A 37 7.73 6.40 2.31
CA VAL A 37 8.35 7.63 2.83
C VAL A 37 8.95 7.34 4.21
N PRO A 38 10.27 7.52 4.41
CA PRO A 38 10.94 7.27 5.68
C PRO A 38 10.35 8.08 6.84
N LEU A 39 10.52 7.60 8.09
CA LEU A 39 9.96 8.25 9.27
C LEU A 39 10.42 9.71 9.41
N ASN A 40 11.72 9.97 9.19
CA ASN A 40 12.32 11.28 9.36
C ASN A 40 12.28 12.14 8.08
N SER A 41 11.58 11.68 7.04
CA SER A 41 11.49 12.43 5.80
C SER A 41 10.47 13.57 5.92
N PRO A 42 10.84 14.80 5.53
CA PRO A 42 9.90 15.91 5.48
C PRO A 42 8.84 15.76 4.37
N LEU A 43 9.00 14.78 3.47
CA LEU A 43 8.11 14.56 2.33
C LEU A 43 6.86 13.74 2.67
N TYR A 44 6.68 13.33 3.93
CA TYR A 44 5.44 12.70 4.34
C TYR A 44 4.34 13.75 4.53
N ILE A 45 3.23 13.56 3.83
CA ILE A 45 2.03 14.38 4.00
C ILE A 45 1.02 13.59 4.84
N GLU A 46 0.66 14.15 5.97
CA GLU A 46 -0.41 13.60 6.82
C GLU A 46 -1.77 13.75 6.14
N ARG A 47 -2.61 12.77 6.35
CA ARG A 47 -3.98 12.72 5.80
C ARG A 47 -5.00 12.72 6.95
N SER A 48 -4.90 13.75 7.79
CA SER A 48 -5.85 13.92 8.89
C SER A 48 -7.30 13.72 8.42
N PRO A 49 -8.13 12.97 9.18
CA PRO A 49 -7.88 12.46 10.53
C PRO A 49 -7.34 11.01 10.57
N ILE A 50 -6.78 10.48 9.48
CA ILE A 50 -6.44 9.04 9.37
C ILE A 50 -5.36 8.64 10.37
N GLU A 51 -4.29 9.42 10.45
CA GLU A 51 -3.16 9.13 11.32
C GLU A 51 -3.58 9.11 12.80
N GLU A 52 -4.37 10.10 13.22
CA GLU A 52 -4.89 10.20 14.58
C GLU A 52 -5.84 9.03 14.89
N LEU A 53 -6.73 8.70 13.95
CA LEU A 53 -7.69 7.60 14.09
C LEU A 53 -6.99 6.26 14.27
N VAL A 54 -5.95 5.99 13.47
CA VAL A 54 -5.17 4.75 13.55
C VAL A 54 -4.41 4.69 14.88
N CYS A 55 -3.82 5.79 15.33
CA CYS A 55 -3.12 5.87 16.61
C CYS A 55 -4.08 5.71 17.81
N GLN A 56 -5.26 6.30 17.77
CA GLN A 56 -6.29 6.11 18.80
C GLN A 56 -6.80 4.68 18.85
N GLN A 57 -7.04 4.08 17.67
CA GLN A 57 -7.56 2.72 17.58
C GLN A 57 -6.56 1.69 18.08
N ILE A 58 -5.25 1.85 17.80
CA ILE A 58 -4.23 0.86 18.22
C ILE A 58 -4.06 0.83 19.76
N GLN A 59 -4.48 1.84 20.47
CA GLN A 59 -4.48 1.86 21.94
C GLN A 59 -5.60 0.99 22.52
N GLN A 60 -6.65 0.69 21.74
CA GLN A 60 -7.77 -0.13 22.20
C GLN A 60 -7.35 -1.61 22.35
N PRO A 61 -7.61 -2.26 23.51
CA PRO A 61 -7.30 -3.67 23.71
C PRO A 61 -7.98 -4.57 22.66
N GLY A 62 -7.24 -5.51 22.08
CA GLY A 62 -7.77 -6.47 21.13
C GLY A 62 -8.29 -5.88 19.81
N CYS A 63 -7.88 -4.66 19.46
CA CYS A 63 -8.35 -4.00 18.24
C CYS A 63 -7.84 -4.67 16.98
N ILE A 64 -8.63 -4.53 15.92
CA ILE A 64 -8.22 -4.83 14.55
C ILE A 64 -8.35 -3.57 13.70
N ILE A 65 -7.32 -3.26 12.95
CA ILE A 65 -7.29 -2.19 11.94
C ILE A 65 -7.05 -2.83 10.58
N ARG A 66 -7.84 -2.42 9.59
CA ARG A 66 -7.73 -2.86 8.22
C ARG A 66 -7.38 -1.68 7.32
N ILE A 67 -6.17 -1.70 6.72
CA ILE A 67 -5.70 -0.64 5.84
C ILE A 67 -5.81 -1.10 4.39
N GLU A 68 -6.69 -0.44 3.64
CA GLU A 68 -7.00 -0.79 2.27
C GLU A 68 -6.83 0.39 1.31
N SER A 69 -6.25 0.16 0.15
CA SER A 69 -6.18 1.10 -0.96
C SER A 69 -5.50 0.45 -2.17
N PHE A 70 -5.48 1.13 -3.29
CA PHE A 70 -4.65 0.71 -4.45
C PHE A 70 -3.17 0.63 -4.06
N ARG A 71 -2.36 0.08 -4.92
CA ARG A 71 -0.90 0.11 -4.75
C ARG A 71 -0.38 1.53 -4.76
N LYS A 72 0.72 1.76 -4.02
CA LYS A 72 1.43 3.05 -3.96
C LYS A 72 0.62 4.24 -3.42
N MET A 73 -0.47 3.98 -2.68
CA MET A 73 -1.26 5.01 -1.98
C MET A 73 -0.69 5.39 -0.61
N GLY A 74 0.42 4.79 -0.19
CA GLY A 74 1.10 5.13 1.06
C GLY A 74 0.78 4.23 2.26
N LYS A 75 0.19 3.05 2.07
CA LYS A 75 -0.09 2.07 3.16
C LYS A 75 1.14 1.81 4.03
N THR A 76 2.26 1.46 3.42
CA THR A 76 3.50 1.14 4.15
C THR A 76 4.05 2.37 4.89
N SER A 77 3.91 3.57 4.32
CA SER A 77 4.33 4.81 5.00
C SER A 77 3.49 5.11 6.25
N LEU A 78 2.18 4.82 6.22
CA LEU A 78 1.31 4.92 7.39
C LEU A 78 1.68 3.85 8.43
N ILE A 79 1.91 2.60 8.02
CA ILE A 79 2.31 1.50 8.89
C ILE A 79 3.61 1.83 9.64
N LEU A 80 4.61 2.40 8.96
CA LEU A 80 5.86 2.80 9.62
C LEU A 80 5.62 3.78 10.76
N ARG A 81 4.73 4.76 10.58
CA ARG A 81 4.37 5.75 11.59
C ARG A 81 3.58 5.15 12.74
N LEU A 82 2.64 4.27 12.42
CA LEU A 82 1.90 3.51 13.44
C LEU A 82 2.82 2.65 14.30
N LEU A 83 3.78 1.95 13.68
CA LEU A 83 4.74 1.12 14.41
C LEU A 83 5.68 1.98 15.29
N ALA A 84 6.11 3.14 14.78
CA ALA A 84 6.90 4.08 15.57
C ALA A 84 6.11 4.62 16.78
N PHE A 85 4.85 5.01 16.57
CA PHE A 85 3.94 5.42 17.65
C PHE A 85 3.78 4.31 18.69
N ALA A 86 3.44 3.08 18.26
CA ALA A 86 3.26 1.94 19.17
C ALA A 86 4.54 1.60 19.94
N SER A 87 5.71 1.70 19.30
CA SER A 87 7.00 1.50 19.97
C SER A 87 7.26 2.58 21.04
N ASN A 88 6.90 3.84 20.78
CA ASN A 88 7.02 4.93 21.76
C ASN A 88 6.07 4.74 22.96
N GLU A 89 4.90 4.12 22.74
CA GLU A 89 3.99 3.69 23.81
C GLU A 89 4.50 2.46 24.58
N GLY A 90 5.66 1.91 24.22
CA GLY A 90 6.27 0.76 24.89
C GLY A 90 5.69 -0.59 24.47
N TYR A 91 4.93 -0.66 23.35
CA TYR A 91 4.38 -1.90 22.79
C TYR A 91 5.45 -2.67 22.03
N HIS A 92 5.33 -4.00 22.01
CA HIS A 92 6.07 -4.81 21.06
C HIS A 92 5.50 -4.65 19.66
N THR A 93 6.36 -4.46 18.67
CA THR A 93 5.91 -4.25 17.29
C THR A 93 6.48 -5.34 16.38
N ILE A 94 5.61 -5.95 15.58
CA ILE A 94 5.95 -7.00 14.62
C ILE A 94 5.36 -6.58 13.27
N ASN A 95 6.19 -6.54 12.24
CA ASN A 95 5.75 -6.37 10.86
C ASN A 95 6.14 -7.60 10.04
N LEU A 96 5.14 -8.28 9.49
CA LEU A 96 5.28 -9.43 8.61
C LEU A 96 4.68 -9.10 7.25
N SER A 97 5.51 -9.14 6.21
CA SER A 97 5.06 -8.95 4.82
C SER A 97 4.88 -10.31 4.14
N PHE A 98 3.70 -10.52 3.57
CA PHE A 98 3.37 -11.76 2.86
C PHE A 98 4.12 -11.92 1.54
N THR A 99 4.70 -10.86 0.99
CA THR A 99 5.61 -10.96 -0.17
C THR A 99 6.98 -11.55 0.19
N GLN A 100 7.31 -11.66 1.47
CA GLN A 100 8.53 -12.32 1.96
C GLN A 100 8.31 -13.79 2.33
N ILE A 101 7.08 -14.29 2.23
CA ILE A 101 6.73 -15.68 2.46
C ILE A 101 6.80 -16.42 1.13
N ASP A 102 7.53 -17.53 1.09
CA ASP A 102 7.66 -18.36 -0.10
C ASP A 102 6.30 -18.94 -0.53
N ASP A 103 6.06 -19.00 -1.83
CA ASP A 103 4.77 -19.39 -2.42
C ASP A 103 4.25 -20.74 -1.91
N HIS A 104 5.14 -21.71 -1.60
CA HIS A 104 4.71 -23.02 -1.11
C HIS A 104 3.99 -22.94 0.24
N TYR A 105 4.29 -21.96 1.10
CA TYR A 105 3.53 -21.73 2.34
C TYR A 105 2.14 -21.17 2.05
N LEU A 106 1.99 -20.36 1.01
CA LEU A 106 0.71 -19.75 0.65
C LEU A 106 -0.31 -20.79 0.08
N THR A 107 0.15 -21.98 -0.27
CA THR A 107 -0.70 -23.08 -0.76
C THR A 107 -1.11 -24.07 0.31
N ASN A 108 -0.57 -23.98 1.53
CA ASN A 108 -0.82 -24.92 2.62
C ASN A 108 -1.03 -24.19 3.95
N LEU A 109 -2.27 -24.18 4.42
CA LEU A 109 -2.65 -23.46 5.64
C LEU A 109 -1.85 -23.87 6.87
N ASN A 110 -1.60 -25.18 7.08
CA ASN A 110 -0.83 -25.67 8.24
C ASN A 110 0.59 -25.10 8.23
N GLN A 111 1.26 -25.21 7.09
CA GLN A 111 2.64 -24.71 6.96
C GLN A 111 2.70 -23.19 7.12
N LEU A 112 1.71 -22.48 6.56
CA LEU A 112 1.60 -21.02 6.70
C LEU A 112 1.44 -20.60 8.15
N LEU A 113 0.52 -21.22 8.89
CA LEU A 113 0.26 -20.89 10.29
C LEU A 113 1.48 -21.21 11.18
N ARG A 114 2.17 -22.34 10.92
CA ARG A 114 3.44 -22.66 11.59
C ARG A 114 4.52 -21.62 11.30
N CYS A 115 4.69 -21.24 10.04
CA CYS A 115 5.62 -20.20 9.63
C CYS A 115 5.32 -18.86 10.32
N LEU A 116 4.05 -18.46 10.37
CA LEU A 116 3.59 -17.24 11.03
C LEU A 116 3.94 -17.27 12.54
N CYS A 117 3.60 -18.35 13.24
CA CYS A 117 3.91 -18.53 14.66
C CYS A 117 5.42 -18.46 14.93
N CYS A 118 6.22 -19.12 14.09
CA CYS A 118 7.67 -19.10 14.18
C CYS A 118 8.23 -17.68 14.02
N GLN A 119 7.78 -16.95 13.00
CA GLN A 119 8.23 -15.57 12.76
C GLN A 119 7.82 -14.61 13.89
N ILE A 120 6.62 -14.76 14.44
CA ILE A 120 6.16 -13.97 15.59
C ILE A 120 7.09 -14.20 16.80
N ALA A 121 7.36 -15.47 17.15
CA ALA A 121 8.25 -15.79 18.27
C ALA A 121 9.65 -15.20 18.08
N ILE A 122 10.27 -15.41 16.92
CA ILE A 122 11.61 -14.88 16.61
C ILE A 122 11.65 -13.34 16.75
N LYS A 123 10.65 -12.64 16.20
CA LYS A 123 10.59 -11.17 16.27
C LYS A 123 10.35 -10.63 17.68
N LEU A 124 9.79 -11.43 18.57
CA LEU A 124 9.67 -11.14 20.00
C LEU A 124 10.89 -11.53 20.80
N GLY A 125 11.91 -12.10 20.18
CA GLY A 125 13.12 -12.60 20.85
C GLY A 125 12.91 -13.91 21.62
N LEU A 126 11.84 -14.66 21.30
CA LEU A 126 11.54 -15.96 21.85
C LEU A 126 12.08 -17.07 20.94
N GLU A 127 12.49 -18.20 21.52
CA GLU A 127 12.75 -19.41 20.76
C GLU A 127 11.42 -19.95 20.22
N PRO A 128 11.29 -20.33 18.93
CA PRO A 128 9.98 -20.67 18.36
C PRO A 128 9.24 -21.82 19.04
N ASN A 129 9.93 -22.87 19.47
CA ASN A 129 9.38 -24.00 20.24
C ASN A 129 8.04 -24.57 19.71
N ILE A 130 7.83 -24.54 18.40
CA ILE A 130 6.55 -24.84 17.74
C ILE A 130 6.07 -26.26 18.08
N ASP A 131 6.96 -27.26 17.96
CA ASP A 131 6.57 -28.68 18.05
C ASP A 131 6.01 -29.06 19.43
N ASN A 132 6.38 -28.36 20.49
CA ASN A 132 5.84 -28.59 21.83
C ASN A 132 4.43 -28.05 22.07
N TYR A 133 3.94 -27.20 21.17
CA TYR A 133 2.63 -26.55 21.28
C TYR A 133 1.74 -26.83 20.05
N TRP A 134 2.20 -27.71 19.12
CA TRP A 134 1.47 -27.96 17.88
C TRP A 134 0.77 -29.32 17.92
N TYR A 135 -0.53 -29.29 18.17
CA TYR A 135 -1.37 -30.49 18.31
C TYR A 135 -2.22 -30.67 17.04
N GLU A 136 -1.79 -31.56 16.14
CA GLU A 136 -2.48 -31.76 14.85
C GLU A 136 -3.89 -32.33 15.02
N GLU A 137 -4.14 -33.04 16.11
CA GLU A 137 -5.42 -33.71 16.41
C GLU A 137 -6.56 -32.72 16.63
N ILE A 138 -6.29 -31.48 17.08
CA ILE A 138 -7.31 -30.45 17.28
C ILE A 138 -7.48 -29.53 16.05
N GLY A 139 -6.67 -29.74 15.02
CA GLY A 139 -6.71 -28.99 13.77
C GLY A 139 -5.86 -27.69 13.81
N TYR A 140 -5.38 -27.30 12.64
CA TYR A 140 -4.33 -26.26 12.49
C TYR A 140 -4.73 -24.89 13.00
N LYS A 141 -6.00 -24.50 12.83
CA LYS A 141 -6.49 -23.18 13.28
C LYS A 141 -6.51 -23.06 14.79
N LEU A 142 -7.04 -24.08 15.47
CA LEU A 142 -7.08 -24.09 16.93
C LEU A 142 -5.69 -24.20 17.52
N THR A 143 -4.82 -25.04 16.95
CA THR A 143 -3.44 -25.19 17.39
C THR A 143 -2.66 -23.88 17.25
N CYS A 144 -2.84 -23.14 16.14
CA CYS A 144 -2.23 -21.84 15.97
C CYS A 144 -2.67 -20.84 17.06
N SER A 145 -3.97 -20.79 17.35
CA SER A 145 -4.50 -19.92 18.42
C SER A 145 -3.99 -20.37 19.80
N PHE A 146 -3.92 -21.66 20.06
CA PHE A 146 -3.38 -22.22 21.28
C PHE A 146 -1.90 -21.85 21.48
N TYR A 147 -1.08 -22.00 20.42
CA TYR A 147 0.32 -21.60 20.48
C TYR A 147 0.48 -20.11 20.80
N LEU A 148 -0.29 -19.24 20.14
CA LEU A 148 -0.22 -17.80 20.40
C LEU A 148 -0.63 -17.49 21.85
N GLU A 149 -1.70 -18.08 22.35
CA GLU A 149 -2.15 -17.82 23.71
C GLU A 149 -1.16 -18.36 24.76
N GLU A 150 -0.87 -19.68 24.71
CA GLU A 150 -0.11 -20.35 25.76
C GLU A 150 1.37 -19.98 25.73
N TYR A 151 1.95 -19.84 24.54
CA TYR A 151 3.38 -19.63 24.40
C TYR A 151 3.77 -18.17 24.19
N ILE A 152 2.96 -17.36 23.51
CA ILE A 152 3.30 -15.98 23.23
C ILE A 152 2.62 -15.01 24.22
N LEU A 153 1.29 -14.96 24.23
CA LEU A 153 0.54 -13.92 24.94
C LEU A 153 0.61 -14.04 26.45
N LYS A 154 0.74 -15.26 27.00
CA LYS A 154 0.92 -15.47 28.45
C LYS A 154 2.32 -15.11 28.94
N GLN A 155 3.33 -15.14 28.08
CA GLN A 155 4.70 -14.77 28.45
C GLN A 155 4.97 -13.27 28.28
N ILE A 156 4.31 -12.64 27.32
CA ILE A 156 4.51 -11.22 27.00
C ILE A 156 3.48 -10.36 27.72
N ASN A 157 3.90 -9.71 28.81
CA ASN A 157 3.05 -8.86 29.62
C ASN A 157 2.85 -7.42 29.07
N LYS A 158 3.11 -7.22 27.77
CA LYS A 158 2.97 -5.95 27.08
C LYS A 158 2.11 -6.12 25.83
N PRO A 159 1.43 -5.05 25.41
CA PRO A 159 0.71 -5.08 24.15
C PRO A 159 1.64 -5.39 22.97
N ILE A 160 1.14 -6.22 22.04
CA ILE A 160 1.82 -6.61 20.82
C ILE A 160 1.03 -6.05 19.64
N VAL A 161 1.67 -5.23 18.82
CA VAL A 161 1.12 -4.77 17.54
C VAL A 161 1.66 -5.69 16.45
N LEU A 162 0.81 -6.56 15.93
CA LEU A 162 1.12 -7.45 14.82
C LEU A 162 0.57 -6.86 13.52
N VAL A 163 1.46 -6.44 12.65
CA VAL A 163 1.12 -5.97 11.30
C VAL A 163 1.34 -7.10 10.30
N LEU A 164 0.28 -7.44 9.57
CA LEU A 164 0.29 -8.34 8.44
C LEU A 164 0.10 -7.49 7.18
N SER A 165 1.17 -7.27 6.43
CA SER A 165 1.15 -6.42 5.24
C SER A 165 1.22 -7.24 3.95
N GLU A 166 0.65 -6.68 2.88
CA GLU A 166 0.60 -7.28 1.55
C GLU A 166 -0.10 -8.64 1.53
N VAL A 167 -1.15 -8.78 2.35
CA VAL A 167 -1.94 -10.02 2.43
C VAL A 167 -2.71 -10.30 1.13
N ASP A 168 -2.74 -9.37 0.19
CA ASP A 168 -3.23 -9.58 -1.17
C ASP A 168 -2.45 -10.66 -1.94
N ALA A 169 -1.26 -11.06 -1.50
CA ALA A 169 -0.55 -12.24 -2.01
C ALA A 169 -1.38 -13.54 -1.93
N PHE A 170 -2.30 -13.64 -0.95
CA PHE A 170 -3.21 -14.79 -0.82
C PHE A 170 -4.35 -14.81 -1.84
N PHE A 171 -4.68 -13.70 -2.47
CA PHE A 171 -5.90 -13.61 -3.29
C PHE A 171 -5.84 -14.52 -4.52
N ASN A 172 -4.64 -14.96 -4.90
CA ASN A 172 -4.44 -16.03 -5.89
C ASN A 172 -4.80 -17.43 -5.34
N TYR A 173 -4.99 -17.57 -4.01
CA TYR A 173 -5.33 -18.82 -3.32
C TYR A 173 -6.60 -18.61 -2.46
N PRO A 174 -7.79 -18.41 -3.05
CA PRO A 174 -8.99 -17.94 -2.34
C PRO A 174 -9.40 -18.82 -1.16
N HIS A 175 -9.22 -20.14 -1.29
CA HIS A 175 -9.54 -21.08 -0.22
C HIS A 175 -8.66 -20.88 1.00
N ILE A 176 -7.34 -20.75 0.79
CA ILE A 176 -6.37 -20.50 1.88
C ILE A 176 -6.61 -19.14 2.51
N ALA A 177 -6.86 -18.12 1.67
CA ALA A 177 -7.21 -16.78 2.14
C ALA A 177 -8.43 -16.82 3.09
N GLN A 178 -9.52 -17.48 2.68
CA GLN A 178 -10.73 -17.61 3.46
C GLN A 178 -10.48 -18.27 4.82
N GLU A 179 -9.75 -19.38 4.83
CA GLU A 179 -9.40 -20.11 6.06
C GLU A 179 -8.48 -19.30 6.97
N PHE A 180 -7.50 -18.61 6.40
CA PHE A 180 -6.58 -17.74 7.15
C PHE A 180 -7.32 -16.56 7.80
N PHE A 181 -8.17 -15.87 7.07
CA PHE A 181 -8.96 -14.77 7.64
C PHE A 181 -9.96 -15.25 8.71
N ALA A 182 -10.47 -16.48 8.60
CA ALA A 182 -11.28 -17.07 9.66
C ALA A 182 -10.47 -17.25 10.97
N VAL A 183 -9.17 -17.54 10.90
CA VAL A 183 -8.28 -17.54 12.08
C VAL A 183 -8.17 -16.13 12.66
N LEU A 184 -7.89 -15.12 11.86
CA LEU A 184 -7.80 -13.74 12.34
C LEU A 184 -9.12 -13.27 12.98
N TYR A 185 -10.25 -13.68 12.42
CA TYR A 185 -11.57 -13.39 13.00
C TYR A 185 -11.71 -14.05 14.38
N SER A 186 -11.32 -15.32 14.53
CA SER A 186 -11.40 -16.01 15.82
C SER A 186 -10.56 -15.32 16.90
N TRP A 187 -9.39 -14.76 16.56
CA TRP A 187 -8.58 -14.00 17.51
C TRP A 187 -9.27 -12.72 17.99
N CYS A 188 -10.03 -12.08 17.11
CA CYS A 188 -10.86 -10.93 17.47
C CYS A 188 -11.97 -11.30 18.46
N GLU A 189 -12.63 -12.43 18.24
CA GLU A 189 -13.67 -12.95 19.15
C GLU A 189 -13.08 -13.35 20.51
N GLU A 190 -11.89 -13.96 20.53
CA GLU A 190 -11.19 -14.29 21.77
C GLU A 190 -10.81 -13.02 22.57
N ALA A 191 -10.38 -11.95 21.92
CA ALA A 191 -10.05 -10.69 22.59
C ALA A 191 -11.23 -10.07 23.34
N ARG A 192 -12.47 -10.43 22.99
CA ARG A 192 -13.67 -9.99 23.72
C ARG A 192 -13.89 -10.73 25.04
N LYS A 193 -13.29 -11.89 25.22
CA LYS A 193 -13.56 -12.83 26.33
C LYS A 193 -12.33 -13.07 27.20
N ASN A 194 -11.12 -12.96 26.62
CA ASN A 194 -9.88 -13.41 27.23
C ASN A 194 -8.87 -12.24 27.31
N GLN A 195 -8.43 -11.95 28.53
CA GLN A 195 -7.50 -10.85 28.81
C GLN A 195 -6.14 -10.98 28.09
N TYR A 196 -5.66 -12.20 27.81
CA TYR A 196 -4.40 -12.38 27.12
C TYR A 196 -4.51 -11.92 25.65
N TRP A 197 -5.63 -12.24 24.99
CA TRP A 197 -5.91 -11.80 23.63
C TRP A 197 -6.13 -10.29 23.52
N GLN A 198 -6.54 -9.62 24.59
CA GLN A 198 -6.59 -8.16 24.63
C GLN A 198 -5.23 -7.50 24.48
N ASN A 199 -4.13 -8.21 24.71
CA ASN A 199 -2.79 -7.70 24.45
C ASN A 199 -2.41 -7.75 22.97
N LEU A 200 -3.10 -8.50 22.13
CA LEU A 200 -2.87 -8.49 20.69
C LEU A 200 -3.65 -7.37 20.01
N ARG A 201 -2.96 -6.54 19.24
CA ARG A 201 -3.50 -5.54 18.30
C ARG A 201 -3.11 -5.98 16.91
N LEU A 202 -4.10 -6.15 16.05
CA LEU A 202 -3.89 -6.66 14.71
C LEU A 202 -4.07 -5.56 13.68
N VAL A 203 -3.12 -5.41 12.78
CA VAL A 203 -3.21 -4.53 11.62
C VAL A 203 -3.05 -5.36 10.36
N VAL A 204 -4.05 -5.33 9.48
CA VAL A 204 -4.04 -6.06 8.22
C VAL A 204 -4.02 -5.06 7.08
N ALA A 205 -3.02 -5.12 6.21
CA ALA A 205 -2.90 -4.20 5.09
C ALA A 205 -2.81 -4.94 3.76
N TYR A 206 -3.59 -4.48 2.79
CA TYR A 206 -3.67 -5.10 1.47
C TYR A 206 -3.98 -4.09 0.37
N SER A 207 -3.69 -4.52 -0.86
CA SER A 207 -4.03 -3.80 -2.08
C SER A 207 -5.37 -4.29 -2.64
N THR A 208 -6.24 -3.35 -3.03
CA THR A 208 -7.56 -3.68 -3.57
C THR A 208 -7.51 -4.26 -4.99
N GLU A 209 -6.40 -4.09 -5.70
CA GLU A 209 -6.26 -4.49 -7.12
C GLU A 209 -6.57 -5.99 -7.38
N GLN A 210 -6.37 -6.85 -6.41
CA GLN A 210 -6.57 -8.30 -6.54
C GLN A 210 -7.87 -8.82 -5.88
N ILE A 211 -8.67 -7.97 -5.25
CA ILE A 211 -9.91 -8.38 -4.55
C ILE A 211 -10.95 -8.96 -5.52
N SER A 212 -10.90 -8.62 -6.80
CA SER A 212 -11.84 -9.10 -7.81
C SER A 212 -11.92 -10.63 -7.97
N THR A 213 -10.94 -11.37 -7.44
CA THR A 213 -10.88 -12.83 -7.47
C THR A 213 -11.58 -13.48 -6.27
N LEU A 214 -11.88 -12.70 -5.21
CA LEU A 214 -12.56 -13.19 -4.02
C LEU A 214 -14.08 -13.12 -4.17
N ASP A 215 -14.79 -14.11 -3.62
CA ASP A 215 -16.24 -14.08 -3.51
C ASP A 215 -16.66 -12.98 -2.52
N LEU A 216 -17.27 -11.91 -3.03
CA LEU A 216 -17.74 -10.77 -2.25
C LEU A 216 -18.72 -11.15 -1.13
N ASN A 217 -19.50 -12.22 -1.32
CA ASN A 217 -20.47 -12.73 -0.34
C ASN A 217 -19.77 -13.39 0.86
N ARG A 218 -18.52 -13.76 0.70
CA ARG A 218 -17.69 -14.42 1.72
C ARG A 218 -16.47 -13.56 2.09
N SER A 219 -16.56 -12.24 1.86
CA SER A 219 -15.43 -11.36 2.15
C SER A 219 -15.01 -11.50 3.61
N PRO A 220 -13.84 -12.03 3.88
CA PRO A 220 -13.29 -12.16 5.23
C PRO A 220 -12.93 -10.79 5.85
N PHE A 221 -13.13 -9.72 5.07
CA PHE A 221 -12.70 -8.37 5.39
C PHE A 221 -13.69 -7.54 6.21
N ASN A 222 -14.77 -8.14 6.73
CA ASN A 222 -15.76 -7.41 7.55
C ASN A 222 -15.36 -7.29 9.03
N ILE A 223 -14.08 -7.46 9.36
CA ILE A 223 -13.57 -7.35 10.72
C ILE A 223 -12.73 -6.08 10.90
N GLY A 224 -12.85 -5.48 12.10
CA GLY A 224 -12.03 -4.34 12.50
C GLY A 224 -12.42 -3.02 11.86
N LEU A 225 -11.66 -1.99 12.19
CA LEU A 225 -11.83 -0.63 11.69
C LEU A 225 -11.27 -0.52 10.26
N PRO A 226 -12.10 -0.23 9.24
CA PRO A 226 -11.60 0.00 7.89
C PRO A 226 -10.96 1.37 7.76
N ILE A 227 -9.71 1.41 7.32
CA ILE A 227 -8.97 2.62 6.97
C ILE A 227 -8.74 2.62 5.46
N LYS A 228 -9.46 3.48 4.76
CA LYS A 228 -9.30 3.67 3.31
C LYS A 228 -8.38 4.85 3.05
N LEU A 229 -7.23 4.60 2.42
CA LEU A 229 -6.34 5.68 2.03
C LEU A 229 -6.81 6.28 0.70
N GLY A 230 -7.27 7.54 0.78
CA GLY A 230 -7.67 8.32 -0.38
C GLY A 230 -6.49 8.98 -1.10
N GLU A 231 -6.81 9.68 -2.16
CA GLU A 231 -5.90 10.55 -2.90
C GLU A 231 -5.54 11.80 -2.08
N PHE A 232 -4.46 12.49 -2.44
CA PHE A 232 -4.13 13.79 -1.89
C PHE A 232 -5.13 14.85 -2.36
N THR A 233 -5.46 15.76 -1.45
CA THR A 233 -6.18 16.99 -1.80
C THR A 233 -5.23 17.99 -2.48
N GLN A 234 -5.79 19.04 -3.07
CA GLN A 234 -4.99 20.08 -3.71
C GLN A 234 -4.05 20.76 -2.69
N GLU A 235 -4.53 21.04 -1.48
CA GLU A 235 -3.74 21.64 -0.40
C GLU A 235 -2.57 20.73 0.00
N GLN A 236 -2.78 19.40 0.02
CA GLN A 236 -1.74 18.43 0.31
C GLN A 236 -0.68 18.38 -0.81
N VAL A 237 -1.09 18.49 -2.07
CA VAL A 237 -0.17 18.57 -3.21
C VAL A 237 0.64 19.87 -3.17
N GLU A 238 0.03 20.99 -2.83
CA GLU A 238 0.72 22.28 -2.67
C GLU A 238 1.70 22.25 -1.50
N GLU A 239 1.32 21.65 -0.37
CA GLU A 239 2.23 21.46 0.75
C GLU A 239 3.43 20.60 0.35
N LEU A 240 3.20 19.51 -0.37
CA LEU A 240 4.27 18.64 -0.83
C LEU A 240 5.18 19.37 -1.86
N SER A 241 4.64 20.18 -2.75
CA SER A 241 5.43 20.97 -3.71
C SER A 241 6.34 21.97 -3.01
N ARG A 242 5.84 22.64 -1.94
CA ARG A 242 6.67 23.53 -1.11
C ARG A 242 7.82 22.78 -0.42
N ARG A 243 7.57 21.56 0.07
CA ARG A 243 8.60 20.71 0.67
C ARG A 243 9.65 20.24 -0.34
N TYR A 244 9.29 20.13 -1.63
CA TYR A 244 10.23 19.92 -2.73
C TYR A 244 10.93 21.20 -3.21
N ASN A 245 10.71 22.34 -2.54
CA ASN A 245 11.24 23.68 -2.90
C ASN A 245 10.81 24.16 -4.29
N LEU A 246 9.62 23.78 -4.74
CA LEU A 246 9.06 24.27 -5.99
C LEU A 246 8.36 25.63 -5.74
N ASN A 247 8.76 26.64 -6.52
CA ASN A 247 8.17 27.98 -6.50
C ASN A 247 6.94 28.00 -7.41
N TRP A 248 5.84 27.39 -6.96
CA TRP A 248 4.59 27.38 -7.71
C TRP A 248 3.69 28.54 -7.33
N ASP A 249 2.94 29.07 -8.31
CA ASP A 249 1.86 30.00 -8.06
C ASP A 249 0.75 29.24 -7.33
N PHE A 250 0.23 29.83 -6.26
CA PHE A 250 -0.74 29.17 -5.41
C PHE A 250 -1.97 28.69 -6.22
N GLY A 251 -2.21 27.38 -6.18
CA GLY A 251 -3.38 26.73 -6.76
C GLY A 251 -3.29 26.42 -8.26
N LYS A 252 -2.42 27.04 -9.04
CA LYS A 252 -2.41 26.92 -10.50
C LYS A 252 -1.72 25.67 -11.01
N GLU A 253 -0.46 25.48 -10.63
CA GLU A 253 0.36 24.34 -11.08
C GLU A 253 -0.12 23.04 -10.43
N SER A 254 -0.53 23.10 -9.16
CA SER A 254 -1.12 21.94 -8.46
C SER A 254 -2.41 21.49 -9.12
N ALA A 255 -3.32 22.41 -9.45
CA ALA A 255 -4.55 22.11 -10.17
C ALA A 255 -4.27 21.51 -11.55
N LEU A 256 -3.31 22.06 -12.30
CA LEU A 256 -2.92 21.55 -13.60
C LEU A 256 -2.35 20.12 -13.52
N LEU A 257 -1.46 19.85 -12.55
CA LEU A 257 -0.92 18.51 -12.33
C LEU A 257 -2.06 17.54 -11.93
N MET A 258 -2.91 17.92 -10.98
CA MET A 258 -4.01 17.09 -10.52
C MET A 258 -5.07 16.85 -11.59
N SER A 259 -5.32 17.78 -12.49
CA SER A 259 -6.21 17.55 -13.63
C SER A 259 -5.71 16.39 -14.52
N LEU A 260 -4.40 16.22 -14.63
CA LEU A 260 -3.81 15.15 -15.42
C LEU A 260 -3.82 13.81 -14.68
N ILE A 261 -3.30 13.75 -13.45
CA ILE A 261 -2.98 12.49 -12.73
C ILE A 261 -3.84 12.22 -11.50
N GLY A 262 -4.79 13.10 -11.18
CA GLY A 262 -5.50 13.06 -9.90
C GLY A 262 -4.59 13.36 -8.72
N GLY A 263 -5.03 12.97 -7.53
CA GLY A 263 -4.26 13.09 -6.28
C GLY A 263 -3.46 11.85 -5.91
N HIS A 264 -3.12 10.96 -6.85
CA HIS A 264 -2.43 9.71 -6.55
C HIS A 264 -1.03 9.95 -5.93
N PRO A 265 -0.79 9.59 -4.64
CA PRO A 265 0.40 10.01 -3.90
C PRO A 265 1.73 9.71 -4.60
N ALA A 266 1.91 8.49 -5.10
CA ALA A 266 3.17 8.15 -5.76
C ALA A 266 3.36 8.83 -7.11
N MET A 267 2.28 9.09 -7.87
CA MET A 267 2.38 9.83 -9.13
C MET A 267 2.69 11.30 -8.88
N ILE A 268 2.08 11.90 -7.86
CA ILE A 268 2.38 13.27 -7.42
C ILE A 268 3.85 13.36 -6.96
N GLN A 269 4.30 12.48 -6.07
CA GLN A 269 5.69 12.48 -5.60
C GLN A 269 6.70 12.33 -6.74
N LEU A 270 6.42 11.44 -7.69
CA LEU A 270 7.29 11.22 -8.85
C LEU A 270 7.39 12.48 -9.73
N ALA A 271 6.25 13.16 -9.97
CA ALA A 271 6.23 14.43 -10.70
C ALA A 271 7.06 15.51 -9.99
N LEU A 272 6.77 15.73 -8.70
CA LEU A 272 7.43 16.77 -7.91
C LEU A 272 8.93 16.52 -7.79
N TYR A 273 9.34 15.25 -7.65
CA TYR A 273 10.73 14.85 -7.66
C TYR A 273 11.43 15.29 -8.96
N HIS A 274 10.90 14.93 -10.13
CA HIS A 274 11.50 15.28 -11.41
C HIS A 274 11.50 16.79 -11.66
N LEU A 275 10.45 17.48 -11.26
CA LEU A 275 10.36 18.95 -11.36
C LEU A 275 11.37 19.64 -10.45
N SER A 276 11.60 19.12 -9.23
CA SER A 276 12.58 19.68 -8.28
C SER A 276 14.02 19.52 -8.72
N LEU A 277 14.33 18.52 -9.55
CA LEU A 277 15.66 18.37 -10.17
C LEU A 277 15.93 19.41 -11.28
N GLY A 278 14.89 20.11 -11.75
CA GLY A 278 14.99 21.08 -12.84
C GLY A 278 15.22 20.46 -14.23
N ASN A 279 15.14 19.15 -14.36
CA ASN A 279 15.37 18.43 -15.62
C ASN A 279 14.20 18.53 -16.61
N MET A 280 13.04 18.92 -16.13
CA MET A 280 11.82 19.11 -16.93
C MET A 280 10.94 20.21 -16.34
N THR A 281 10.10 20.78 -17.19
CA THR A 281 9.04 21.71 -16.78
C THR A 281 7.72 20.96 -16.59
N LEU A 282 6.76 21.56 -15.89
CA LEU A 282 5.42 20.98 -15.76
C LEU A 282 4.76 20.79 -17.14
N GLN A 283 4.96 21.73 -18.06
CA GLN A 283 4.44 21.64 -19.43
C GLN A 283 5.00 20.42 -20.18
N THR A 284 6.32 20.24 -20.14
CA THR A 284 6.99 19.06 -20.75
C THR A 284 6.52 17.76 -20.13
N LEU A 285 6.33 17.72 -18.79
CA LEU A 285 5.81 16.55 -18.09
C LEU A 285 4.42 16.18 -18.59
N ILE A 286 3.53 17.16 -18.77
CA ILE A 286 2.16 16.94 -19.25
C ILE A 286 2.17 16.41 -20.70
N GLU A 287 2.96 17.01 -21.55
CA GLU A 287 3.07 16.61 -22.97
C GLU A 287 3.61 15.19 -23.13
N ASP A 288 4.60 14.81 -22.31
CA ASP A 288 5.24 13.50 -22.37
C ASP A 288 4.57 12.43 -21.50
N ALA A 289 3.55 12.77 -20.72
CA ALA A 289 2.96 11.89 -19.70
C ALA A 289 2.55 10.51 -20.22
N ILE A 290 2.04 10.42 -21.44
CA ILE A 290 1.59 9.16 -22.09
C ILE A 290 2.60 8.61 -23.08
N SER A 291 3.79 9.20 -23.18
CA SER A 291 4.84 8.76 -24.11
C SER A 291 5.58 7.53 -23.57
N ASN A 292 6.29 6.82 -24.46
CA ASN A 292 7.14 5.70 -24.05
C ASN A 292 8.36 6.14 -23.22
N GLY A 293 8.72 7.40 -23.25
CA GLY A 293 9.76 8.02 -22.42
C GLY A 293 9.22 8.69 -21.15
N GLY A 294 7.90 8.79 -20.99
CA GLY A 294 7.26 9.48 -19.88
C GLY A 294 7.51 8.82 -18.53
N ILE A 295 7.52 9.63 -17.48
CA ILE A 295 7.82 9.17 -16.10
C ILE A 295 6.78 8.17 -15.57
N TYR A 296 5.56 8.16 -16.11
CA TYR A 296 4.46 7.27 -15.69
C TYR A 296 4.40 5.95 -16.49
N ARG A 297 5.34 5.73 -17.42
CA ARG A 297 5.32 4.57 -18.33
C ARG A 297 5.10 3.24 -17.62
N HIS A 298 5.91 2.94 -16.60
CA HIS A 298 5.83 1.65 -15.90
C HIS A 298 4.50 1.46 -15.18
N HIS A 299 3.95 2.52 -14.58
CA HIS A 299 2.65 2.50 -13.94
C HIS A 299 1.53 2.19 -14.95
N LEU A 300 1.54 2.88 -16.08
CA LEU A 300 0.55 2.71 -17.14
C LEU A 300 0.63 1.33 -17.80
N GLN A 301 1.85 0.84 -18.10
CA GLN A 301 2.06 -0.48 -18.67
C GLN A 301 1.56 -1.59 -17.75
N LYS A 302 1.77 -1.48 -16.44
CA LYS A 302 1.27 -2.45 -15.47
C LYS A 302 -0.26 -2.54 -15.49
N HIS A 303 -0.95 -1.40 -15.50
CA HIS A 303 -2.42 -1.38 -15.62
C HIS A 303 -2.89 -1.96 -16.96
N TRP A 304 -2.18 -1.68 -18.05
CA TRP A 304 -2.50 -2.25 -19.34
C TRP A 304 -2.39 -3.79 -19.33
N LEU A 305 -1.32 -4.35 -18.76
CA LEU A 305 -1.16 -5.80 -18.64
C LEU A 305 -2.26 -6.43 -17.76
N ASN A 306 -2.64 -5.79 -16.67
CA ASN A 306 -3.74 -6.27 -15.82
C ASN A 306 -5.08 -6.30 -16.56
N LEU A 307 -5.36 -5.31 -17.41
CA LEU A 307 -6.59 -5.26 -18.20
C LEU A 307 -6.61 -6.33 -19.30
N GLN A 308 -5.45 -6.64 -19.90
CA GLN A 308 -5.37 -7.61 -21.00
C GLN A 308 -5.80 -9.03 -20.60
N SER A 309 -5.81 -9.35 -19.32
CA SER A 309 -6.27 -10.65 -18.81
C SER A 309 -7.81 -10.82 -18.83
N ASP A 310 -8.58 -9.73 -19.02
CA ASP A 310 -10.05 -9.75 -18.98
C ASP A 310 -10.62 -8.91 -20.15
N PRO A 311 -10.92 -9.52 -21.32
CA PRO A 311 -11.42 -8.80 -22.50
C PRO A 311 -12.74 -8.04 -22.26
N ASP A 312 -13.63 -8.58 -21.43
CA ASP A 312 -14.91 -7.92 -21.13
C ASP A 312 -14.69 -6.66 -20.29
N LEU A 313 -13.69 -6.70 -19.41
CA LEU A 313 -13.29 -5.54 -18.62
C LEU A 313 -12.67 -4.44 -19.49
N ILE A 314 -11.85 -4.82 -20.50
CA ILE A 314 -11.32 -3.89 -21.51
C ILE A 314 -12.46 -3.20 -22.25
N LYS A 315 -13.45 -3.97 -22.72
CA LYS A 315 -14.60 -3.43 -23.43
C LYS A 315 -15.35 -2.40 -22.58
N THR A 316 -15.67 -2.80 -21.35
CA THR A 316 -16.35 -1.91 -20.40
C THR A 316 -15.55 -0.63 -20.15
N PHE A 317 -14.24 -0.74 -19.93
CA PHE A 317 -13.39 0.41 -19.70
C PHE A 317 -13.27 1.29 -20.95
N SER A 318 -13.28 0.71 -22.15
CA SER A 318 -13.29 1.48 -23.40
C SER A 318 -14.52 2.37 -23.54
N GLU A 319 -15.69 1.89 -23.11
CA GLU A 319 -16.93 2.67 -23.09
C GLU A 319 -16.85 3.85 -22.09
N VAL A 320 -16.26 3.60 -20.90
CA VAL A 320 -16.08 4.63 -19.88
C VAL A 320 -15.13 5.74 -20.36
N ILE A 321 -13.99 5.40 -20.97
CA ILE A 321 -13.03 6.43 -21.43
C ILE A 321 -13.48 7.17 -22.68
N ALA A 322 -14.36 6.59 -23.49
CA ALA A 322 -14.90 7.23 -24.69
C ALA A 322 -15.97 8.28 -24.37
N THR A 323 -16.58 8.24 -23.18
CA THR A 323 -17.62 9.19 -22.77
C THR A 323 -17.02 10.57 -22.55
N LYS A 324 -17.59 11.61 -23.17
CA LYS A 324 -17.21 13.01 -22.93
C LYS A 324 -17.82 13.52 -21.62
N ASP A 325 -17.13 14.47 -20.97
CA ASP A 325 -17.44 14.94 -19.62
C ASP A 325 -18.88 15.51 -19.43
N ASN A 326 -19.63 15.76 -20.50
CA ASN A 326 -21.01 16.28 -20.49
C ASN A 326 -22.04 15.32 -21.11
N GLU A 327 -21.65 14.08 -21.43
CA GLU A 327 -22.57 13.10 -22.01
C GLU A 327 -23.18 12.21 -20.90
N LYS A 328 -24.35 11.59 -21.23
CA LYS A 328 -25.05 10.69 -20.30
C LYS A 328 -24.12 9.62 -19.74
N SER A 329 -24.20 9.38 -18.44
CA SER A 329 -23.48 8.31 -17.76
C SER A 329 -23.60 6.98 -18.50
N VAL A 330 -22.47 6.30 -18.69
CA VAL A 330 -22.46 4.94 -19.21
C VAL A 330 -23.03 4.02 -18.14
N VAL A 331 -24.03 3.23 -18.49
CA VAL A 331 -24.52 2.15 -17.63
C VAL A 331 -23.53 1.01 -17.71
N VAL A 332 -22.73 0.86 -16.68
CA VAL A 332 -21.67 -0.15 -16.57
C VAL A 332 -22.20 -1.35 -15.78
N ASN A 333 -21.81 -2.56 -16.19
CA ASN A 333 -22.06 -3.76 -15.37
C ASN A 333 -21.46 -3.54 -13.96
N PRO A 334 -22.24 -3.68 -12.88
CA PRO A 334 -21.77 -3.40 -11.52
C PRO A 334 -20.52 -4.20 -11.12
N ILE A 335 -20.38 -5.44 -11.60
CA ILE A 335 -19.21 -6.29 -11.33
C ILE A 335 -17.97 -5.71 -12.01
N HIS A 336 -18.09 -5.25 -13.27
CA HIS A 336 -16.99 -4.62 -14.00
C HIS A 336 -16.64 -3.27 -13.39
N ALA A 337 -17.62 -2.47 -12.99
CA ALA A 337 -17.39 -1.21 -12.29
C ALA A 337 -16.61 -1.43 -11.00
N TYR A 338 -17.00 -2.40 -10.18
CA TYR A 338 -16.29 -2.76 -8.96
C TYR A 338 -14.83 -3.22 -9.24
N LYS A 339 -14.61 -4.05 -10.27
CA LYS A 339 -13.26 -4.48 -10.66
C LYS A 339 -12.40 -3.29 -11.11
N LEU A 340 -12.94 -2.41 -11.95
CA LEU A 340 -12.23 -1.23 -12.45
C LEU A 340 -11.92 -0.22 -11.32
N GLU A 341 -12.83 -0.05 -10.36
CA GLU A 341 -12.62 0.77 -9.17
C GLU A 341 -11.49 0.19 -8.31
N ASN A 342 -11.50 -1.12 -8.04
CA ASN A 342 -10.45 -1.81 -7.28
C ASN A 342 -9.08 -1.75 -7.96
N LEU A 343 -9.04 -1.71 -9.30
CA LEU A 343 -7.83 -1.45 -10.07
C LEU A 343 -7.39 0.03 -9.98
N GLY A 344 -8.21 0.92 -9.45
CA GLY A 344 -7.94 2.34 -9.39
C GLY A 344 -8.06 3.07 -10.72
N LEU A 345 -8.75 2.48 -11.71
CA LEU A 345 -8.88 3.05 -13.07
C LEU A 345 -10.08 3.98 -13.22
N ILE A 346 -11.11 3.75 -12.43
CA ILE A 346 -12.33 4.57 -12.42
C ILE A 346 -12.62 5.13 -11.03
N THR A 347 -13.52 6.09 -10.99
CA THR A 347 -14.14 6.63 -9.78
C THR A 347 -15.64 6.80 -10.00
N PHE A 348 -16.39 6.76 -8.91
CA PHE A 348 -17.82 7.07 -8.91
C PHE A 348 -18.04 8.54 -8.52
N GLN A 349 -18.88 9.22 -9.29
CA GLN A 349 -19.42 10.53 -8.93
C GLN A 349 -20.95 10.45 -8.92
N GLY A 350 -21.52 10.19 -7.74
CA GLY A 350 -22.91 9.72 -7.63
C GLY A 350 -23.04 8.37 -8.33
N ASP A 351 -23.99 8.25 -9.24
CA ASP A 351 -24.21 7.04 -10.06
C ASP A 351 -23.37 7.01 -11.36
N GLN A 352 -22.56 8.02 -11.60
CA GLN A 352 -21.73 8.12 -12.79
C GLN A 352 -20.38 7.44 -12.59
N VAL A 353 -19.97 6.67 -13.60
CA VAL A 353 -18.65 6.03 -13.67
C VAL A 353 -17.76 6.89 -14.58
N LEU A 354 -16.64 7.36 -14.02
CA LEU A 354 -15.70 8.23 -14.71
C LEU A 354 -14.29 7.62 -14.67
N PRO A 355 -13.43 7.85 -15.69
CA PRO A 355 -12.01 7.57 -15.58
C PRO A 355 -11.44 8.36 -14.39
N ARG A 356 -10.60 7.72 -13.59
CA ARG A 356 -10.04 8.36 -12.39
C ARG A 356 -9.25 9.63 -12.67
N CYS A 357 -8.54 9.70 -13.81
CA CYS A 357 -7.79 10.87 -14.21
C CYS A 357 -7.62 10.93 -15.74
N GLN A 358 -7.24 12.11 -16.25
CA GLN A 358 -7.04 12.33 -17.69
C GLN A 358 -5.86 11.49 -18.25
N LEU A 359 -4.84 11.21 -17.44
CA LEU A 359 -3.72 10.37 -17.84
C LEU A 359 -4.19 8.98 -18.27
N TYR A 360 -5.10 8.36 -17.49
CA TYR A 360 -5.66 7.06 -17.84
C TYR A 360 -6.55 7.16 -19.08
N ARG A 361 -7.44 8.14 -19.14
CA ARG A 361 -8.27 8.37 -20.33
C ARG A 361 -7.42 8.45 -21.59
N ASN A 362 -6.41 9.32 -21.60
CA ASN A 362 -5.58 9.57 -22.78
C ASN A 362 -4.73 8.36 -23.18
N TYR A 363 -4.09 7.70 -22.19
CA TYR A 363 -3.23 6.56 -22.47
C TYR A 363 -4.02 5.37 -23.00
N PHE A 364 -5.09 4.97 -22.33
CA PHE A 364 -5.88 3.80 -22.71
C PHE A 364 -6.66 4.03 -24.01
N TYR A 365 -7.17 5.24 -24.24
CA TYR A 365 -7.75 5.59 -25.54
C TYR A 365 -6.75 5.36 -26.67
N LYS A 366 -5.50 5.81 -26.50
CA LYS A 366 -4.43 5.61 -27.50
C LYS A 366 -4.08 4.12 -27.68
N GLN A 367 -4.05 3.33 -26.62
CA GLN A 367 -3.73 1.90 -26.71
C GLN A 367 -4.84 1.13 -27.44
N LEU A 368 -6.09 1.36 -27.09
CA LEU A 368 -7.24 0.66 -27.66
C LEU A 368 -7.43 0.95 -29.15
N HIS A 369 -7.13 2.17 -29.59
CA HIS A 369 -7.22 2.53 -31.02
C HIS A 369 -6.02 2.07 -31.85
N ARG A 370 -4.87 1.74 -31.20
CA ARG A 370 -3.71 1.14 -31.90
C ARG A 370 -3.86 -0.37 -32.13
N VAL A 371 -4.63 -1.05 -31.30
CA VAL A 371 -4.86 -2.52 -31.42
C VAL A 371 -5.87 -2.81 -32.54
N ASN A 372 -6.67 -1.83 -32.95
CA ASN A 372 -7.68 -1.96 -34.02
C ASN A 372 -7.17 -1.54 -35.42
N CYS A 373 -5.90 -1.20 -35.56
CA CYS A 373 -5.18 -1.01 -36.84
C CYS A 373 -4.15 -2.11 -37.03
#